data_ed8ed3f5c6a4c4ab2530078b85414d92
#
_entry.id   ed8ed3f5c6a4c4ab2530078b85414d92
#
_cell.length_a   1.000
_cell.length_b   1.000
_cell.length_c   1.000
_cell.angle_alpha   90.00
_cell.angle_beta   90.00
_cell.angle_gamma   90.00
#
_symmetry.space_group_name_H-M   'P 1'
#
loop_
_entity.id
_entity.type
_entity.pdbx_description
1 polymer ?
#
loop_
_entity_poly.entity_id
_entity_poly.type
_entity_poly.pdbx_seq_one_letter_code
_entity_poly.pdbx_strand_id
1 'polypeptide(L)'
;MLDTSFIIDLFKNPDRVKKYFSLIDKEGACLTSISYFEIFRAKRFMSKREISYFNQLFSAYPVYTFDLEASEKASEIWIKLERLGETVSVLDVMIGGIMLANGVDKIITRDRNFQTMSKVVDIEAIIV
;
A
#
# COMPACT_ATOMS: atom_id res chain seq x y z
N MET A 1 0.61 -1.66 6.79
CA MET A 1 0.02 -1.48 5.45
C MET A 1 0.65 -2.47 4.48
N LEU A 2 -0.16 -3.17 3.72
CA LEU A 2 0.31 -4.01 2.63
C LEU A 2 0.11 -3.26 1.32
N ASP A 3 1.21 -2.99 0.61
CA ASP A 3 1.13 -2.32 -0.69
C ASP A 3 0.65 -3.27 -1.78
N THR A 4 0.15 -2.71 -2.87
CA THR A 4 -0.34 -3.44 -4.03
C THR A 4 0.64 -4.51 -4.52
N SER A 5 1.92 -4.17 -4.63
CA SER A 5 2.97 -5.10 -5.07
C SER A 5 3.10 -6.31 -4.15
N PHE A 6 3.03 -6.10 -2.84
CA PHE A 6 3.06 -7.19 -1.85
C PHE A 6 1.80 -8.05 -1.92
N ILE A 7 0.63 -7.42 -2.05
CA ILE A 7 -0.64 -8.12 -2.17
C ILE A 7 -0.64 -9.05 -3.38
N ILE A 8 -0.15 -8.56 -4.52
CA ILE A 8 -0.02 -9.37 -5.74
C ILE A 8 0.91 -10.57 -5.51
N ASP A 9 2.03 -10.36 -4.81
CA ASP A 9 2.97 -11.43 -4.50
C ASP A 9 2.39 -12.50 -3.58
N LEU A 10 1.46 -12.16 -2.70
CA LEU A 10 0.75 -13.15 -1.88
C LEU A 10 0.10 -14.24 -2.71
N PHE A 11 -0.41 -13.90 -3.88
CA PHE A 11 -1.02 -14.85 -4.81
C PHE A 11 0.00 -15.43 -5.79
N LYS A 12 0.80 -14.58 -6.44
CA LYS A 12 1.67 -14.98 -7.56
C LYS A 12 3.01 -15.56 -7.13
N ASN A 13 3.57 -15.07 -6.02
CA ASN A 13 4.90 -15.44 -5.54
C ASN A 13 4.90 -15.63 -4.02
N PRO A 14 4.10 -16.57 -3.49
CA PRO A 14 3.93 -16.71 -2.02
C PRO A 14 5.24 -16.98 -1.29
N ASP A 15 6.18 -17.71 -1.90
CA ASP A 15 7.47 -18.02 -1.27
C ASP A 15 8.33 -16.76 -1.05
N ARG A 16 8.20 -15.76 -1.90
CA ARG A 16 8.93 -14.49 -1.79
C ARG A 16 8.53 -13.71 -0.53
N VAL A 17 7.27 -13.78 -0.15
CA VAL A 17 6.67 -12.97 0.92
C VAL A 17 6.48 -13.72 2.22
N LYS A 18 6.73 -15.01 2.23
CA LYS A 18 6.51 -15.91 3.36
C LYS A 18 7.18 -15.44 4.66
N LYS A 19 8.38 -14.89 4.57
CA LYS A 19 9.14 -14.40 5.73
C LYS A 19 8.48 -13.23 6.46
N TYR A 20 7.51 -12.56 5.83
CA TYR A 20 6.78 -11.44 6.43
C TYR A 20 5.51 -11.87 7.16
N PHE A 21 5.11 -13.13 7.07
CA PHE A 21 3.88 -13.63 7.68
C PHE A 21 3.89 -13.51 9.20
N SER A 22 5.04 -13.74 9.83
CA SER A 22 5.16 -13.59 11.29
C SER A 22 4.96 -12.14 11.73
N LEU A 23 5.45 -11.18 10.95
CA LEU A 23 5.23 -9.75 11.23
C LEU A 23 3.75 -9.38 11.10
N ILE A 24 3.09 -9.88 10.06
CA ILE A 24 1.66 -9.67 9.83
C ILE A 24 0.83 -10.28 10.96
N ASP A 25 1.16 -11.50 11.38
CA ASP A 25 0.46 -12.17 12.48
C ASP A 25 0.63 -11.43 13.80
N LYS A 26 1.81 -10.85 14.03
CA LYS A 26 2.12 -10.14 15.28
C LYS A 26 1.47 -8.76 15.33
N GLU A 27 1.56 -7.98 14.25
CA GLU A 27 1.16 -6.58 14.23
C GLU A 27 -0.19 -6.34 13.55
N GLY A 28 -0.74 -7.35 12.88
CA GLY A 28 -1.89 -7.19 12.01
C GLY A 28 -1.52 -6.58 10.67
N ALA A 29 -2.52 -6.38 9.83
CA ALA A 29 -2.35 -5.77 8.52
C ALA A 29 -3.58 -4.95 8.15
N CYS A 30 -3.38 -4.00 7.24
CA CYS A 30 -4.44 -3.20 6.65
C CYS A 30 -4.13 -2.95 5.18
N LEU A 31 -5.16 -2.63 4.43
CA LEU A 31 -5.13 -2.42 2.99
C LEU A 31 -5.71 -1.04 2.66
N THR A 32 -5.61 -0.62 1.40
CA THR A 32 -6.26 0.60 0.94
C THR A 32 -7.22 0.34 -0.22
N SER A 33 -8.20 1.22 -0.37
CA SER A 33 -9.06 1.24 -1.56
C SER A 33 -8.27 1.54 -2.84
N ILE A 34 -7.13 2.21 -2.74
CA ILE A 34 -6.24 2.45 -3.87
C ILE A 34 -5.65 1.13 -4.39
N SER A 35 -5.19 0.26 -3.50
CA SER A 35 -4.71 -1.06 -3.88
C SER A 35 -5.81 -1.92 -4.50
N TYR A 36 -7.03 -1.84 -3.97
CA TYR A 36 -8.18 -2.49 -4.58
C TYR A 36 -8.34 -2.06 -6.03
N PHE A 37 -8.37 -0.75 -6.28
CA PHE A 37 -8.48 -0.20 -7.62
C PHE A 37 -7.33 -0.67 -8.53
N GLU A 38 -6.09 -0.60 -8.05
CA GLU A 38 -4.93 -1.00 -8.84
C GLU A 38 -4.98 -2.47 -9.26
N ILE A 39 -5.45 -3.35 -8.37
CA ILE A 39 -5.58 -4.77 -8.66
C ILE A 39 -6.76 -5.03 -9.60
N PHE A 40 -7.94 -4.51 -9.27
CA PHE A 40 -9.17 -4.84 -9.98
C PHE A 40 -9.39 -4.07 -11.27
N ARG A 41 -8.61 -3.02 -11.55
CA ARG A 41 -8.64 -2.38 -12.88
C ARG A 41 -8.20 -3.34 -14.01
N ALA A 42 -7.48 -4.40 -13.66
CA ALA A 42 -7.08 -5.47 -14.57
C ALA A 42 -7.99 -6.70 -14.53
N LYS A 43 -9.17 -6.59 -13.92
CA LYS A 43 -10.08 -7.73 -13.65
C LYS A 43 -10.40 -8.55 -14.90
N ARG A 44 -10.54 -7.93 -16.07
CA ARG A 44 -10.83 -8.64 -17.33
C ARG A 44 -9.74 -9.63 -17.73
N PHE A 45 -8.52 -9.47 -17.20
CA PHE A 45 -7.38 -10.37 -17.47
C PHE A 45 -7.14 -11.38 -16.34
N MET A 46 -7.93 -11.33 -15.28
CA MET A 46 -7.75 -12.15 -14.10
C MET A 46 -8.55 -13.45 -14.22
N SER A 47 -7.97 -14.54 -13.70
CA SER A 47 -8.70 -15.78 -13.55
C SER A 47 -9.76 -15.67 -12.44
N LYS A 48 -10.75 -16.56 -12.44
CA LYS A 48 -11.75 -16.62 -11.35
C LYS A 48 -11.10 -16.89 -10.01
N ARG A 49 -10.02 -17.66 -9.99
CA ARG A 49 -9.26 -17.97 -8.77
C ARG A 49 -8.58 -16.73 -8.21
N GLU A 50 -7.96 -15.92 -9.06
CA GLU A 50 -7.36 -14.65 -8.64
C GLU A 50 -8.39 -13.68 -8.08
N ILE A 51 -9.52 -13.53 -8.77
CA ILE A 51 -10.61 -12.63 -8.34
C ILE A 51 -11.13 -13.07 -6.96
N SER A 52 -11.37 -14.37 -6.78
CA SER A 52 -11.83 -14.92 -5.50
C SER A 52 -10.81 -14.69 -4.38
N TYR A 53 -9.54 -14.93 -4.65
CA TYR A 53 -8.47 -14.75 -3.68
C TYR A 53 -8.40 -13.29 -3.19
N PHE A 54 -8.35 -12.33 -4.11
CA PHE A 54 -8.25 -10.93 -3.74
C PHE A 54 -9.53 -10.41 -3.07
N ASN A 55 -10.71 -10.84 -3.50
CA ASN A 55 -11.95 -10.50 -2.81
C ASN A 55 -11.95 -11.00 -1.36
N GLN A 56 -11.47 -12.21 -1.11
CA GLN A 56 -11.36 -12.74 0.25
C GLN A 56 -10.36 -11.93 1.08
N LEU A 57 -9.23 -11.56 0.51
CA LEU A 57 -8.21 -10.77 1.19
C LEU A 57 -8.77 -9.40 1.61
N PHE A 58 -9.42 -8.69 0.70
CA PHE A 58 -10.02 -7.38 0.99
C PHE A 58 -11.23 -7.45 1.94
N SER A 59 -11.80 -8.63 2.13
CA SER A 59 -12.85 -8.85 3.14
C SER A 59 -12.27 -9.20 4.51
N ALA A 60 -11.06 -9.77 4.55
CA ALA A 60 -10.45 -10.25 5.78
C ALA A 60 -9.71 -9.18 6.59
N TYR A 61 -9.23 -8.12 5.94
CA TYR A 61 -8.44 -7.06 6.56
C TYR A 61 -9.15 -5.71 6.46
N PRO A 62 -8.88 -4.79 7.41
CA PRO A 62 -9.37 -3.41 7.30
C PRO A 62 -8.89 -2.76 6.00
N VAL A 63 -9.80 -2.08 5.31
CA VAL A 63 -9.49 -1.34 4.08
C VAL A 63 -9.73 0.14 4.35
N TYR A 64 -8.66 0.93 4.32
CA TYR A 64 -8.76 2.38 4.50
C TYR A 64 -8.95 3.08 3.16
N THR A 65 -9.72 4.16 3.19
CA THR A 65 -10.11 4.88 1.97
C THR A 65 -9.35 6.19 1.82
N PHE A 66 -9.30 6.70 0.60
CA PHE A 66 -8.75 8.01 0.32
C PHE A 66 -9.82 9.08 0.55
N ASP A 67 -10.10 9.36 1.81
CA ASP A 67 -11.06 10.37 2.25
C ASP A 67 -10.46 11.77 2.27
N LEU A 68 -11.19 12.76 2.80
CA LEU A 68 -10.72 14.14 2.82
C LEU A 68 -9.46 14.31 3.69
N GLU A 69 -9.41 13.66 4.85
CA GLU A 69 -8.24 13.71 5.73
C GLU A 69 -7.01 13.09 5.05
N ALA A 70 -7.16 11.94 4.41
CA ALA A 70 -6.09 11.30 3.65
C ALA A 70 -5.63 12.20 2.48
N SER A 71 -6.57 12.88 1.82
CA SER A 71 -6.28 13.80 0.72
C SER A 71 -5.45 15.00 1.20
N GLU A 72 -5.78 15.53 2.35
CA GLU A 72 -5.01 16.62 2.98
C GLU A 72 -3.59 16.18 3.29
N LYS A 73 -3.41 15.00 3.90
CA LYS A 73 -2.09 14.42 4.18
C LYS A 73 -1.29 14.15 2.91
N ALA A 74 -1.94 13.62 1.88
CA ALA A 74 -1.30 13.37 0.59
C ALA A 74 -0.80 14.67 -0.05
N SER A 75 -1.58 15.75 0.02
CA SER A 75 -1.17 17.05 -0.50
C SER A 75 0.06 17.61 0.23
N GLU A 76 0.14 17.41 1.53
CA GLU A 76 1.32 17.80 2.33
C GLU A 76 2.56 17.00 1.93
N ILE A 77 2.42 15.67 1.73
CA ILE A 77 3.51 14.82 1.23
C ILE A 77 4.00 15.33 -0.11
N TRP A 78 3.08 15.59 -1.03
CA TRP A 78 3.39 16.05 -2.38
C TRP A 78 4.22 17.34 -2.36
N ILE A 79 3.80 18.34 -1.58
CA ILE A 79 4.50 19.60 -1.45
C ILE A 79 5.92 19.40 -0.90
N LYS A 80 6.08 18.55 0.11
CA LYS A 80 7.40 18.28 0.70
C LYS A 80 8.33 17.58 -0.30
N LEU A 81 7.81 16.66 -1.09
CA LEU A 81 8.59 15.99 -2.13
C LEU A 81 9.01 16.97 -3.24
N GLU A 82 8.11 17.84 -3.67
CA GLU A 82 8.44 18.88 -4.64
C GLU A 82 9.59 19.78 -4.16
N ARG A 83 9.54 20.21 -2.90
CA ARG A 83 10.60 21.02 -2.29
C ARG A 83 11.95 20.32 -2.27
N LEU A 84 11.92 19.00 -2.18
CA LEU A 84 13.13 18.17 -2.17
C LEU A 84 13.61 17.81 -3.58
N GLY A 85 12.82 18.13 -4.61
CA GLY A 85 13.11 17.77 -5.99
C GLY A 85 12.89 16.29 -6.29
N GLU A 86 12.11 15.59 -5.46
CA GLU A 86 11.82 14.17 -5.63
C GLU A 86 10.50 13.97 -6.37
N THR A 87 10.45 12.91 -7.20
CA THR A 87 9.25 12.53 -7.95
C THR A 87 8.79 11.15 -7.48
N VAL A 88 7.51 11.05 -7.10
CA VAL A 88 6.88 9.82 -6.65
C VAL A 88 5.53 9.68 -7.37
N SER A 89 5.14 8.45 -7.69
CA SER A 89 3.84 8.15 -8.28
C SER A 89 2.69 8.75 -7.46
N VAL A 90 1.71 9.34 -8.15
CA VAL A 90 0.53 9.94 -7.52
C VAL A 90 -0.22 8.92 -6.65
N LEU A 91 -0.41 7.69 -7.15
CA LEU A 91 -1.11 6.65 -6.40
C LEU A 91 -0.37 6.28 -5.12
N ASP A 92 0.96 6.26 -5.14
CA ASP A 92 1.76 5.96 -3.95
C ASP A 92 1.69 7.09 -2.93
N VAL A 93 1.67 8.35 -3.38
CA VAL A 93 1.46 9.50 -2.49
C VAL A 93 0.07 9.44 -1.85
N MET A 94 -0.95 9.02 -2.59
CA MET A 94 -2.30 8.82 -2.05
C MET A 94 -2.30 7.73 -0.96
N ILE A 95 -1.61 6.62 -1.17
CA ILE A 95 -1.45 5.57 -0.15
C ILE A 95 -0.73 6.13 1.08
N GLY A 96 0.32 6.90 0.89
CA GLY A 96 1.03 7.58 1.98
C GLY A 96 0.11 8.48 2.80
N GLY A 97 -0.75 9.23 2.13
CA GLY A 97 -1.76 10.07 2.79
C GLY A 97 -2.74 9.25 3.62
N ILE A 98 -3.20 8.13 3.10
CA ILE A 98 -4.06 7.20 3.83
C ILE A 98 -3.36 6.66 5.07
N MET A 99 -2.08 6.29 4.95
CA MET A 99 -1.29 5.81 6.08
C MET A 99 -1.23 6.85 7.20
N LEU A 100 -0.84 8.08 6.88
CA LEU A 100 -0.73 9.15 7.87
C LEU A 100 -2.07 9.47 8.53
N ALA A 101 -3.14 9.51 7.75
CA ALA A 101 -4.48 9.80 8.25
C ALA A 101 -4.99 8.73 9.22
N ASN A 102 -4.51 7.50 9.12
CA ASN A 102 -4.95 6.37 9.93
C ASN A 102 -3.91 5.91 10.96
N GLY A 103 -2.84 6.66 11.16
CA GLY A 103 -1.81 6.31 12.13
C GLY A 103 -1.03 5.06 11.80
N VAL A 104 -0.93 4.72 10.51
CA VAL A 104 -0.16 3.57 10.02
C VAL A 104 1.22 4.05 9.62
N ASP A 105 2.26 3.52 10.27
CA ASP A 105 3.64 3.99 10.09
C ASP A 105 4.53 3.04 9.29
N LYS A 106 4.07 1.83 9.00
CA LYS A 106 4.85 0.83 8.26
C LYS A 106 4.11 0.37 7.01
N ILE A 107 4.86 0.15 5.93
CA ILE A 107 4.34 -0.43 4.70
C ILE A 107 5.31 -1.49 4.17
N ILE A 108 4.78 -2.65 3.79
CA ILE A 108 5.55 -3.70 3.12
C ILE A 108 5.30 -3.56 1.62
N THR A 109 6.38 -3.38 0.86
CA THR A 109 6.29 -3.04 -0.56
C THR A 109 7.53 -3.49 -1.33
N ARG A 110 7.41 -3.66 -2.64
CA ARG A 110 8.57 -3.74 -3.56
C ARG A 110 8.96 -2.37 -4.10
N ASP A 111 8.13 -1.36 -3.87
CA ASP A 111 8.27 -0.05 -4.49
C ASP A 111 9.11 0.88 -3.63
N ARG A 112 10.21 1.37 -4.20
CA ARG A 112 11.11 2.29 -3.50
C ARG A 112 10.54 3.71 -3.37
N ASN A 113 9.40 4.01 -3.96
CA ASN A 113 8.71 5.29 -3.79
C ASN A 113 8.38 5.56 -2.32
N PHE A 114 8.03 4.52 -1.54
CA PHE A 114 7.77 4.68 -0.11
C PHE A 114 9.04 4.96 0.69
N GLN A 115 10.18 4.46 0.24
CA GLN A 115 11.48 4.79 0.81
C GLN A 115 11.82 6.26 0.55
N THR A 116 11.50 6.78 -0.63
CA THR A 116 11.64 8.20 -0.97
C THR A 116 10.72 9.06 -0.09
N MET A 117 9.46 8.65 0.10
CA MET A 117 8.53 9.34 0.99
C MET A 117 9.01 9.38 2.45
N SER A 118 9.73 8.36 2.90
CA SER A 118 10.26 8.32 4.26
C SER A 118 11.29 9.42 4.56
N LYS A 119 11.80 10.09 3.53
CA LYS A 119 12.68 11.25 3.70
C LYS A 119 11.94 12.49 4.21
N VAL A 120 10.63 12.58 3.98
CA VAL A 120 9.83 13.78 4.28
C VAL A 120 8.71 13.54 5.29
N VAL A 121 8.31 12.30 5.52
CA VAL A 121 7.27 11.94 6.48
C VAL A 121 7.66 10.69 7.26
N ASP A 122 6.98 10.47 8.38
CA ASP A 122 7.30 9.41 9.33
C ASP A 122 6.65 8.07 8.90
N ILE A 123 7.19 7.51 7.83
CA ILE A 123 6.78 6.23 7.26
C ILE A 123 8.01 5.32 7.18
N GLU A 124 7.89 4.08 7.64
CA GLU A 124 8.90 3.05 7.48
C GLU A 124 8.53 2.13 6.32
N ALA A 125 9.36 2.13 5.27
CA ALA A 125 9.19 1.23 4.14
C ALA A 125 10.00 -0.05 4.35
N ILE A 126 9.30 -1.18 4.41
CA ILE A 126 9.92 -2.52 4.46
C ILE A 126 9.96 -3.03 3.02
N ILE A 127 11.14 -2.97 2.41
CA ILE A 127 11.31 -3.34 1.00
C ILE A 127 11.49 -4.85 0.88
N VAL A 128 10.66 -5.44 0.06
CA VAL A 128 10.66 -6.89 -0.21
C VAL A 128 11.68 -7.27 -1.27
#